data_a0a847f35707a742aad66c98d5c177d4
#
_entry.id   a0a847f35707a742aad66c98d5c177d4
#
_cell.length_a   1.000
_cell.length_b   1.000
_cell.length_c   1.000
_cell.angle_alpha   90.00
_cell.angle_beta   90.00
_cell.angle_gamma   90.00
#
_symmetry.space_group_name_H-M   'P 1'
#
loop_
_entity.id
_entity.type
_entity.pdbx_description
1 polymer ?
#
loop_
_entity_poly.entity_id
_entity_poly.type
_entity_poly.pdbx_seq_one_letter_code
_entity_poly.pdbx_strand_id
1 'polypeptide(L)'
;MSGQLSWAQSETTLVISGILDRDSILGFWEKRQSLLSHIESIDVSNLSHVDSTGLAMLVRLKGEYQSQQRPLKFVGISDNLNTLIELYGVKAFLIN
;
A
#
# COMPACT_ATOMS: atom_id res chain seq x y z
N MET A 1 1.81 17.14 12.87
CA MET A 1 2.59 17.27 11.68
C MET A 1 2.18 16.23 10.67
N SER A 2 1.74 16.68 9.59
CA SER A 2 1.45 15.75 8.53
C SER A 2 2.73 15.35 7.83
N GLY A 3 2.64 14.87 6.62
CA GLY A 3 3.81 14.51 5.87
C GLY A 3 4.46 13.22 6.32
N GLN A 4 3.78 12.47 7.17
CA GLN A 4 4.30 11.19 7.58
C GLN A 4 4.33 10.22 6.40
N LEU A 5 3.48 10.41 5.41
CA LEU A 5 3.43 9.54 4.24
C LEU A 5 3.75 10.33 3.00
N SER A 6 4.68 9.84 2.21
CA SER A 6 5.01 10.42 0.92
C SER A 6 5.08 9.32 -0.12
N TRP A 7 5.06 9.72 -1.40
CA TRP A 7 5.11 8.74 -2.48
C TRP A 7 5.79 9.36 -3.70
N ALA A 8 6.37 8.49 -4.52
CA ALA A 8 7.02 8.87 -5.75
C ALA A 8 6.88 7.74 -6.75
N GLN A 9 6.66 8.10 -8.00
CA GLN A 9 6.54 7.11 -9.06
C GLN A 9 7.86 6.91 -9.76
N SER A 10 8.19 5.63 -9.99
CA SER A 10 9.34 5.23 -10.79
C SER A 10 8.84 4.20 -11.78
N GLU A 11 8.68 4.57 -13.03
CA GLU A 11 8.12 3.72 -14.07
C GLU A 11 6.74 3.22 -13.65
N THR A 12 6.54 1.92 -13.50
CA THR A 12 5.25 1.38 -13.11
C THR A 12 5.18 1.03 -11.63
N THR A 13 6.14 1.50 -10.85
CA THR A 13 6.18 1.27 -9.40
C THR A 13 5.94 2.57 -8.67
N LEU A 14 5.06 2.53 -7.68
CA LEU A 14 4.86 3.64 -6.76
C LEU A 14 5.56 3.31 -5.46
N VAL A 15 6.55 4.11 -5.09
CA VAL A 15 7.27 3.94 -3.84
C VAL A 15 6.59 4.80 -2.78
N ILE A 16 6.09 4.16 -1.72
CA ILE A 16 5.51 4.91 -0.60
C ILE A 16 6.45 4.82 0.58
N SER A 17 6.54 5.93 1.32
CA SER A 17 7.56 6.09 2.36
C SER A 17 6.95 6.72 3.59
N GLY A 18 7.47 6.32 4.76
CA GLY A 18 7.10 6.95 6.01
C GLY A 18 6.09 6.14 6.80
N ILE A 19 5.06 6.79 7.29
CA ILE A 19 4.09 6.18 8.19
C ILE A 19 2.77 6.02 7.45
N LEU A 20 2.26 4.79 7.44
CA LEU A 20 0.98 4.46 6.82
C LEU A 20 0.00 4.09 7.93
N ASP A 21 -0.77 5.06 8.39
CA ASP A 21 -1.72 4.86 9.47
C ASP A 21 -2.99 5.65 9.17
N ARG A 22 -3.93 5.61 10.11
CA ARG A 22 -5.22 6.25 9.88
C ARG A 22 -5.12 7.76 9.73
N ASP A 23 -4.06 8.38 10.24
CA ASP A 23 -3.90 9.82 10.14
C ASP A 23 -3.26 10.24 8.83
N SER A 24 -2.60 9.32 8.13
CA SER A 24 -1.85 9.64 6.92
C SER A 24 -2.51 9.15 5.64
N ILE A 25 -3.47 8.22 5.73
CA ILE A 25 -3.98 7.57 4.51
C ILE A 25 -4.91 8.44 3.68
N LEU A 26 -5.57 9.42 4.29
CA LEU A 26 -6.66 10.12 3.60
C LEU A 26 -6.17 10.84 2.35
N GLY A 27 -5.05 11.55 2.45
CA GLY A 27 -4.52 12.26 1.29
C GLY A 27 -4.19 11.33 0.15
N PHE A 28 -3.58 10.20 0.46
CA PHE A 28 -3.28 9.21 -0.57
C PHE A 28 -4.56 8.60 -1.12
N TRP A 29 -5.47 8.24 -0.24
CA TRP A 29 -6.70 7.57 -0.65
C TRP A 29 -7.49 8.40 -1.64
N GLU A 30 -7.59 9.71 -1.37
CA GLU A 30 -8.36 10.59 -2.24
C GLU A 30 -7.75 10.74 -3.62
N LYS A 31 -6.43 10.59 -3.72
CA LYS A 31 -5.71 10.74 -4.99
C LYS A 31 -5.42 9.40 -5.68
N ARG A 32 -5.87 8.29 -5.11
CA ARG A 32 -5.40 6.98 -5.55
C ARG A 32 -5.69 6.69 -7.01
N GLN A 33 -6.80 7.16 -7.52
CA GLN A 33 -7.16 6.83 -8.91
C GLN A 33 -6.15 7.42 -9.89
N SER A 34 -5.76 8.67 -9.69
CA SER A 34 -4.77 9.26 -10.58
C SER A 34 -3.37 8.74 -10.26
N LEU A 35 -3.05 8.54 -8.98
CA LEU A 35 -1.72 8.05 -8.60
C LEU A 35 -1.44 6.66 -9.13
N LEU A 36 -2.47 5.81 -9.19
CA LEU A 36 -2.27 4.40 -9.51
C LEU A 36 -2.67 4.04 -10.94
N SER A 37 -2.98 5.03 -11.78
CA SER A 37 -3.54 4.74 -13.11
C SER A 37 -2.60 3.90 -13.97
N HIS A 38 -1.29 4.03 -13.80
CA HIS A 38 -0.30 3.28 -14.57
C HIS A 38 0.62 2.45 -13.68
N ILE A 39 0.21 2.21 -12.44
CA ILE A 39 1.06 1.51 -11.47
C ILE A 39 0.72 0.03 -11.46
N GLU A 40 1.76 -0.80 -11.50
CA GLU A 40 1.64 -2.26 -11.42
C GLU A 40 2.19 -2.81 -10.13
N SER A 41 3.05 -2.05 -9.43
CA SER A 41 3.67 -2.46 -8.19
C SER A 41 3.68 -1.30 -7.20
N ILE A 42 3.51 -1.63 -5.94
CA ILE A 42 3.70 -0.65 -4.86
C ILE A 42 4.85 -1.15 -4.00
N ASP A 43 5.87 -0.32 -3.86
CA ASP A 43 7.04 -0.64 -3.05
C ASP A 43 6.81 -0.09 -1.65
N VAL A 44 6.73 -1.00 -0.69
CA VAL A 44 6.44 -0.67 0.70
C VAL A 44 7.68 -0.78 1.59
N SER A 45 8.87 -0.95 0.99
CA SER A 45 10.09 -1.15 1.78
C SER A 45 10.49 0.08 2.58
N ASN A 46 10.05 1.27 2.17
CA ASN A 46 10.41 2.51 2.86
C ASN A 46 9.37 2.92 3.90
N LEU A 47 8.37 2.10 4.17
CA LEU A 47 7.43 2.37 5.24
C LEU A 47 8.09 2.04 6.58
N SER A 48 8.08 3.01 7.50
CA SER A 48 8.65 2.81 8.83
C SER A 48 7.61 2.28 9.81
N HIS A 49 6.33 2.46 9.51
CA HIS A 49 5.25 2.01 10.39
C HIS A 49 3.97 1.84 9.59
N VAL A 50 3.25 0.76 9.87
CA VAL A 50 1.94 0.49 9.28
C VAL A 50 1.04 -0.01 10.40
N ASP A 51 -0.11 0.64 10.59
CA ASP A 51 -1.10 0.14 11.55
C ASP A 51 -2.19 -0.66 10.80
N SER A 52 -3.19 -1.12 11.55
CA SER A 52 -4.25 -1.93 10.95
C SER A 52 -5.06 -1.15 9.92
N THR A 53 -5.21 0.16 10.10
CA THR A 53 -5.91 0.99 9.13
C THR A 53 -5.09 1.11 7.85
N GLY A 54 -3.77 1.27 7.99
CA GLY A 54 -2.89 1.29 6.83
C GLY A 54 -2.93 -0.04 6.07
N LEU A 55 -2.91 -1.15 6.81
CA LEU A 55 -3.02 -2.45 6.17
C LEU A 55 -4.35 -2.59 5.44
N ALA A 56 -5.43 -2.12 6.06
CA ALA A 56 -6.76 -2.18 5.42
C ALA A 56 -6.77 -1.43 4.09
N MET A 57 -6.04 -0.30 4.02
CA MET A 57 -5.94 0.43 2.77
C MET A 57 -5.25 -0.41 1.69
N LEU A 58 -4.17 -1.09 2.04
CA LEU A 58 -3.48 -1.95 1.07
C LEU A 58 -4.40 -3.06 0.57
N VAL A 59 -5.19 -3.64 1.47
CA VAL A 59 -6.17 -4.66 1.08
C VAL A 59 -7.21 -4.08 0.13
N ARG A 60 -7.71 -2.88 0.42
CA ARG A 60 -8.69 -2.24 -0.45
C ARG A 60 -8.11 -1.93 -1.83
N LEU A 61 -6.87 -1.49 -1.89
CA LEU A 61 -6.22 -1.24 -3.18
C LEU A 61 -6.13 -2.51 -4.00
N LYS A 62 -5.74 -3.60 -3.37
CA LYS A 62 -5.66 -4.89 -4.06
C LYS A 62 -7.03 -5.29 -4.60
N GLY A 63 -8.07 -5.09 -3.79
CA GLY A 63 -9.43 -5.42 -4.19
C GLY A 63 -9.90 -4.58 -5.37
N GLU A 64 -9.57 -3.30 -5.38
CA GLU A 64 -9.95 -2.43 -6.50
C GLU A 64 -9.25 -2.85 -7.79
N TYR A 65 -7.96 -3.21 -7.70
CA TYR A 65 -7.25 -3.71 -8.86
C TYR A 65 -7.89 -5.00 -9.39
N GLN A 66 -8.26 -5.90 -8.48
CA GLN A 66 -8.89 -7.14 -8.90
C GLN A 66 -10.24 -6.89 -9.60
N SER A 67 -11.01 -5.95 -9.09
CA SER A 67 -12.30 -5.64 -9.71
C SER A 67 -12.14 -5.05 -11.11
N GLN A 68 -10.99 -4.46 -11.39
CA GLN A 68 -10.65 -3.91 -12.70
C GLN A 68 -9.85 -4.89 -13.55
N GLN A 69 -9.64 -6.10 -13.04
CA GLN A 69 -8.86 -7.14 -13.72
C GLN A 69 -7.43 -6.67 -14.00
N ARG A 70 -6.87 -5.93 -13.07
CA ARG A 70 -5.50 -5.42 -13.13
C ARG A 70 -4.65 -6.13 -12.10
N PRO A 71 -3.42 -6.55 -12.44
CA PRO A 71 -2.52 -7.11 -11.43
C PRO A 71 -1.92 -5.99 -10.57
N LEU A 72 -1.71 -6.27 -9.30
CA LEU A 72 -1.00 -5.38 -8.39
C LEU A 72 -0.09 -6.22 -7.52
N LYS A 73 1.19 -5.84 -7.47
CA LYS A 73 2.16 -6.48 -6.61
C LYS A 73 2.59 -5.53 -5.52
N PHE A 74 2.80 -6.07 -4.33
CA PHE A 74 3.45 -5.34 -3.24
C PHE A 74 4.87 -5.88 -3.11
N VAL A 75 5.86 -5.00 -3.19
CA VAL A 75 7.26 -5.39 -3.11
C VAL A 75 7.91 -4.76 -1.91
N GLY A 76 8.93 -5.40 -1.36
CA GLY A 76 9.68 -4.86 -0.24
C GLY A 76 8.98 -4.97 1.10
N ILE A 77 8.19 -6.02 1.29
CA ILE A 77 7.44 -6.19 2.54
C ILE A 77 8.42 -6.48 3.67
N SER A 78 8.42 -5.61 4.69
CA SER A 78 9.27 -5.78 5.86
C SER A 78 8.76 -6.90 6.75
N ASP A 79 9.61 -7.34 7.69
CA ASP A 79 9.20 -8.36 8.66
C ASP A 79 8.03 -7.87 9.50
N ASN A 80 8.05 -6.59 9.90
CA ASN A 80 6.95 -6.05 10.70
C ASN A 80 5.65 -6.05 9.93
N LEU A 81 5.68 -5.62 8.69
CA LEU A 81 4.47 -5.62 7.86
C LEU A 81 4.00 -7.04 7.58
N ASN A 82 4.93 -7.96 7.34
CA ASN A 82 4.56 -9.35 7.10
C ASN A 82 3.88 -9.95 8.33
N THR A 83 4.38 -9.62 9.53
CA THR A 83 3.74 -10.10 10.76
C THR A 83 2.31 -9.59 10.85
N LEU A 84 2.09 -8.32 10.53
CA LEU A 84 0.76 -7.74 10.57
C LEU A 84 -0.16 -8.41 9.55
N ILE A 85 0.36 -8.65 8.36
CA ILE A 85 -0.38 -9.34 7.29
C ILE A 85 -0.82 -10.73 7.75
N GLU A 86 0.09 -11.45 8.41
CA GLU A 86 -0.23 -12.79 8.90
C GLU A 86 -1.25 -12.76 10.03
N LEU A 87 -1.10 -11.79 10.95
CA LEU A 87 -2.05 -11.67 12.06
C LEU A 87 -3.47 -11.40 11.58
N TYR A 88 -3.62 -10.65 10.52
CA TYR A 88 -4.95 -10.35 9.99
C TYR A 88 -5.41 -11.35 8.93
N GLY A 89 -4.61 -12.35 8.63
CA GLY A 89 -5.02 -13.45 7.77
C GLY A 89 -5.22 -13.07 6.31
N VAL A 90 -4.53 -12.05 5.83
CA VAL A 90 -4.74 -11.54 4.47
C VAL A 90 -3.56 -11.82 3.55
N LYS A 91 -2.65 -12.70 3.96
CA LYS A 91 -1.43 -12.93 3.19
C LYS A 91 -1.71 -13.48 1.80
N ALA A 92 -2.59 -14.47 1.71
CA ALA A 92 -2.89 -15.08 0.41
C ALA A 92 -3.50 -14.06 -0.54
N PHE A 93 -4.28 -13.13 -0.02
CA PHE A 93 -4.90 -12.10 -0.84
C PHE A 93 -3.87 -11.06 -1.30
N LEU A 94 -3.01 -10.62 -0.40
CA LEU A 94 -2.09 -9.52 -0.69
C LEU A 94 -0.86 -9.96 -1.48
N ILE A 95 -0.32 -11.13 -1.17
CA ILE A 95 0.99 -11.54 -1.70
C ILE A 95 0.84 -12.37 -2.97
N ASN A 96 -0.31 -12.75 -3.28
CA ASN A 96 -0.57 -13.66 -4.38
C ASN A 96 -0.18 -13.11 -5.75
#